data_4741aa38204ece812c8b8c7d488694b1
#
_entry.id   4741aa38204ece812c8b8c7d488694b1
#
_cell.length_a   1.000
_cell.length_b   1.000
_cell.length_c   1.000
_cell.angle_alpha   90.00
_cell.angle_beta   90.00
_cell.angle_gamma   90.00
#
_symmetry.space_group_name_H-M   'P 1'
#
loop_
_entity.id
_entity.type
_entity.pdbx_description
1 polymer ?
#
loop_
_entity_poly.entity_id
_entity_poly.type
_entity_poly.pdbx_seq_one_letter_code
_entity_poly.pdbx_strand_id
1 'polypeptide(L)'
;MEFETLSLSIDDDGVALLTLKRPEVLNAMNRALMQDFMDALAGIEQDARARVLVVTGAGSKAFTAGGDIHEMTGSTPEEAEAFQEHVSQCCWSLADFRLPTIGAINGLAYGGGAMLAASLDMRIGCARSRFRFLGAQYGQINSTWSLPTIVGWPRAKELFFSARVVEAEEASRMGLLNHLVPVEELMDASLVLARQIAKNPPAIVQGTKQLMHRHIGEPYADTFRVERETVRTRLRPTPPEESFAEFLGRKGGK
;
A
#
# COMPACT_ATOMS: atom_id res chain seq x y z
N MET A 1 -3.54 -7.51 19.59
CA MET A 1 -2.39 -8.41 19.36
C MET A 1 -1.12 -7.64 19.65
N GLU A 2 -0.19 -8.23 20.38
CA GLU A 2 1.17 -7.69 20.52
C GLU A 2 2.05 -8.35 19.49
N PHE A 3 2.84 -7.54 18.79
CA PHE A 3 3.80 -7.99 17.78
C PHE A 3 5.20 -7.58 18.21
N GLU A 4 6.19 -8.40 17.88
CA GLU A 4 7.59 -8.11 18.23
C GLU A 4 8.21 -7.09 17.28
N THR A 5 7.91 -7.22 15.97
CA THR A 5 8.63 -6.50 14.90
C THR A 5 7.84 -5.37 14.27
N LEU A 6 6.60 -5.17 14.70
CA LEU A 6 5.76 -4.07 14.26
C LEU A 6 4.86 -3.56 15.39
N SER A 7 4.20 -2.43 15.19
CA SER A 7 3.10 -1.97 16.03
C SER A 7 1.86 -1.73 15.19
N LEU A 8 0.70 -2.04 15.75
CA LEU A 8 -0.60 -1.85 15.14
C LEU A 8 -1.53 -1.15 16.12
N SER A 9 -2.19 -0.10 15.64
CA SER A 9 -3.29 0.58 16.35
C SER A 9 -4.42 0.86 15.38
N ILE A 10 -5.66 0.91 15.87
CA ILE A 10 -6.85 1.33 15.11
C ILE A 10 -7.47 2.46 15.91
N ASP A 11 -7.60 3.64 15.31
CA ASP A 11 -8.21 4.80 15.95
C ASP A 11 -9.76 4.77 15.86
N ASP A 12 -10.40 5.75 16.50
CA ASP A 12 -11.87 5.84 16.55
C ASP A 12 -12.49 6.16 15.18
N ASP A 13 -11.72 6.72 14.24
CA ASP A 13 -12.13 6.95 12.86
C ASP A 13 -12.01 5.69 11.98
N GLY A 14 -11.46 4.60 12.53
CA GLY A 14 -11.24 3.33 11.83
C GLY A 14 -9.96 3.30 10.99
N VAL A 15 -9.02 4.19 11.23
CA VAL A 15 -7.71 4.17 10.57
C VAL A 15 -6.79 3.21 11.32
N ALA A 16 -6.42 2.11 10.66
CA ALA A 16 -5.39 1.20 11.14
C ALA A 16 -4.01 1.75 10.78
N LEU A 17 -3.16 1.97 11.76
CA LEU A 17 -1.76 2.38 11.59
C LEU A 17 -0.85 1.20 11.92
N LEU A 18 -0.15 0.68 10.90
CA LEU A 18 0.86 -0.36 11.02
C LEU A 18 2.24 0.26 10.82
N THR A 19 3.11 0.10 11.81
CA THR A 19 4.48 0.62 11.77
C THR A 19 5.47 -0.53 11.87
N LEU A 20 6.31 -0.73 10.84
CA LEU A 20 7.42 -1.68 10.86
C LEU A 20 8.45 -1.20 11.89
N LYS A 21 8.87 -2.05 12.84
CA LYS A 21 9.57 -1.61 14.06
C LYS A 21 10.93 -2.31 14.24
N ARG A 22 11.78 -2.22 13.23
CA ARG A 22 13.19 -2.68 13.26
C ARG A 22 14.12 -1.56 12.71
N PRO A 23 14.08 -0.33 13.26
CA PRO A 23 14.79 0.83 12.69
C PRO A 23 16.31 0.67 12.70
N GLU A 24 16.88 -0.12 13.63
CA GLU A 24 18.31 -0.44 13.74
C GLU A 24 18.87 -1.16 12.51
N VAL A 25 18.03 -1.95 11.85
CA VAL A 25 18.33 -2.66 10.59
C VAL A 25 17.50 -2.12 9.42
N LEU A 26 17.14 -0.83 9.44
CA LEU A 26 16.39 -0.15 8.38
C LEU A 26 15.04 -0.80 8.06
N ASN A 27 14.38 -1.35 9.08
CA ASN A 27 13.13 -2.09 8.98
C ASN A 27 13.19 -3.26 7.97
N ALA A 28 14.36 -3.94 7.87
CA ALA A 28 14.54 -5.08 6.99
C ALA A 28 13.55 -6.20 7.33
N MET A 29 13.00 -6.81 6.29
CA MET A 29 11.96 -7.85 6.36
C MET A 29 12.63 -9.21 6.61
N ASN A 30 12.71 -9.62 7.87
CA ASN A 30 13.05 -10.98 8.27
C ASN A 30 11.80 -11.85 8.38
N ARG A 31 11.94 -13.14 8.62
CA ARG A 31 10.79 -14.07 8.73
C ARG A 31 9.81 -13.66 9.83
N ALA A 32 10.31 -13.18 10.97
CA ALA A 32 9.46 -12.72 12.07
C ALA A 32 8.61 -11.51 11.65
N LEU A 33 9.21 -10.49 11.02
CA LEU A 33 8.47 -9.33 10.54
C LEU A 33 7.45 -9.69 9.47
N MET A 34 7.81 -10.59 8.54
CA MET A 34 6.88 -11.03 7.50
C MET A 34 5.68 -11.78 8.10
N GLN A 35 5.91 -12.64 9.09
CA GLN A 35 4.84 -13.34 9.80
C GLN A 35 3.96 -12.36 10.59
N ASP A 36 4.56 -11.50 11.42
CA ASP A 36 3.83 -10.45 12.15
C ASP A 36 2.99 -9.58 11.20
N PHE A 37 3.54 -9.24 10.03
CA PHE A 37 2.84 -8.43 9.02
C PHE A 37 1.60 -9.16 8.47
N MET A 38 1.72 -10.43 8.13
CA MET A 38 0.59 -11.24 7.65
C MET A 38 -0.47 -11.42 8.73
N ASP A 39 -0.06 -11.68 9.97
CA ASP A 39 -0.98 -11.82 11.10
C ASP A 39 -1.69 -10.49 11.42
N ALA A 40 -0.97 -9.36 11.29
CA ALA A 40 -1.56 -8.03 11.44
C ALA A 40 -2.62 -7.75 10.37
N LEU A 41 -2.34 -8.06 9.10
CA LEU A 41 -3.33 -7.91 8.02
C LEU A 41 -4.57 -8.76 8.29
N ALA A 42 -4.39 -10.04 8.66
CA ALA A 42 -5.50 -10.93 9.00
C ALA A 42 -6.33 -10.41 10.19
N GLY A 43 -5.66 -9.86 11.21
CA GLY A 43 -6.33 -9.25 12.36
C GLY A 43 -7.14 -8.00 12.00
N ILE A 44 -6.59 -7.13 11.12
CA ILE A 44 -7.29 -5.93 10.65
C ILE A 44 -8.52 -6.32 9.81
N GLU A 45 -8.44 -7.35 8.98
CA GLU A 45 -9.60 -7.82 8.19
C GLU A 45 -10.77 -8.32 9.04
N GLN A 46 -10.47 -8.85 10.22
CA GLN A 46 -11.49 -9.33 11.17
C GLN A 46 -12.05 -8.19 12.05
N ASP A 47 -11.37 -7.05 12.15
CA ASP A 47 -11.86 -5.91 12.93
C ASP A 47 -12.87 -5.09 12.13
N ALA A 48 -14.14 -5.16 12.54
CA ALA A 48 -15.23 -4.44 11.86
C ALA A 48 -15.10 -2.91 11.93
N ARG A 49 -14.25 -2.37 12.82
CA ARG A 49 -13.99 -0.92 12.91
C ARG A 49 -13.04 -0.45 11.82
N ALA A 50 -12.14 -1.31 11.34
CA ALA A 50 -11.12 -0.93 10.37
C ALA A 50 -11.74 -0.49 9.04
N ARG A 51 -11.27 0.64 8.53
CA ARG A 51 -11.73 1.30 7.30
C ARG A 51 -10.61 1.49 6.28
N VAL A 52 -9.43 1.89 6.74
CA VAL A 52 -8.25 2.21 5.93
C VAL A 52 -7.01 1.74 6.67
N LEU A 53 -6.02 1.22 5.95
CA LEU A 53 -4.72 0.85 6.49
C LEU A 53 -3.66 1.88 6.06
N VAL A 54 -2.93 2.43 7.03
CA VAL A 54 -1.72 3.22 6.81
C VAL A 54 -0.51 2.38 7.22
N VAL A 55 0.49 2.28 6.35
CA VAL A 55 1.73 1.54 6.60
C VAL A 55 2.92 2.49 6.57
N THR A 56 3.80 2.42 7.57
CA THR A 56 5.04 3.21 7.63
C THR A 56 6.17 2.43 8.29
N GLY A 57 7.39 2.96 8.25
CA GLY A 57 8.53 2.42 8.97
C GLY A 57 8.89 3.23 10.22
N ALA A 58 9.31 2.59 11.29
CA ALA A 58 9.84 3.28 12.45
C ALA A 58 11.17 3.98 12.12
N GLY A 59 11.45 5.07 12.83
CA GLY A 59 12.65 5.88 12.63
C GLY A 59 12.55 6.82 11.43
N SER A 60 13.69 7.38 11.04
CA SER A 60 13.74 8.44 10.01
C SER A 60 14.50 8.05 8.73
N LYS A 61 15.04 6.83 8.68
CA LYS A 61 15.95 6.42 7.59
C LYS A 61 15.27 5.57 6.52
N ALA A 62 14.33 4.73 6.92
CA ALA A 62 13.75 3.74 6.01
C ALA A 62 12.24 3.56 6.24
N PHE A 63 11.52 3.41 5.16
CA PHE A 63 10.27 2.68 5.14
C PHE A 63 10.58 1.20 5.40
N THR A 64 11.29 0.54 4.49
CA THR A 64 11.99 -0.74 4.70
C THR A 64 13.07 -0.95 3.63
N ALA A 65 14.21 -1.51 4.05
CA ALA A 65 15.31 -1.89 3.15
C ALA A 65 15.02 -3.13 2.30
N GLY A 66 13.87 -3.79 2.52
CA GLY A 66 13.52 -5.05 1.86
C GLY A 66 13.99 -6.27 2.63
N GLY A 67 14.18 -7.40 1.95
CA GLY A 67 14.57 -8.65 2.61
C GLY A 67 15.83 -8.52 3.45
N ASP A 68 15.81 -9.14 4.63
CA ASP A 68 16.95 -9.14 5.56
C ASP A 68 18.08 -10.04 5.00
N ILE A 69 19.13 -9.40 4.47
CA ILE A 69 20.25 -10.11 3.84
C ILE A 69 21.02 -10.99 4.83
N HIS A 70 20.99 -10.67 6.12
CA HIS A 70 21.66 -11.49 7.15
C HIS A 70 20.94 -12.81 7.34
N GLU A 71 19.62 -12.85 7.25
CA GLU A 71 18.88 -14.12 7.26
C GLU A 71 19.06 -14.92 5.97
N MET A 72 19.33 -14.25 4.85
CA MET A 72 19.54 -14.93 3.57
C MET A 72 20.96 -15.46 3.43
N THR A 73 21.94 -14.89 4.16
CA THR A 73 23.34 -15.30 4.06
C THR A 73 23.54 -16.70 4.64
N GLY A 74 24.08 -17.61 3.83
CA GLY A 74 24.29 -19.01 4.24
C GLY A 74 23.09 -19.94 4.09
N SER A 75 21.97 -19.44 3.57
CA SER A 75 20.80 -20.27 3.25
C SER A 75 21.07 -21.20 2.07
N THR A 76 20.43 -22.36 2.08
CA THR A 76 20.36 -23.22 0.89
C THR A 76 19.55 -22.52 -0.23
N PRO A 77 19.66 -22.95 -1.49
CA PRO A 77 18.84 -22.42 -2.57
C PRO A 77 17.33 -22.50 -2.25
N GLU A 78 16.88 -23.59 -1.67
CA GLU A 78 15.47 -23.83 -1.30
C GLU A 78 15.01 -22.88 -0.18
N GLU A 79 15.86 -22.61 0.80
CA GLU A 79 15.56 -21.65 1.87
C GLU A 79 15.52 -20.21 1.36
N ALA A 80 16.40 -19.87 0.42
CA ALA A 80 16.42 -18.56 -0.23
C ALA A 80 15.17 -18.37 -1.11
N GLU A 81 14.73 -19.38 -1.85
CA GLU A 81 13.50 -19.38 -2.62
C GLU A 81 12.27 -19.19 -1.70
N ALA A 82 12.19 -19.96 -0.61
CA ALA A 82 11.11 -19.84 0.37
C ALA A 82 11.06 -18.45 1.01
N PHE A 83 12.22 -17.84 1.27
CA PHE A 83 12.29 -16.46 1.78
C PHE A 83 11.74 -15.44 0.77
N GLN A 84 12.12 -15.56 -0.51
CA GLN A 84 11.63 -14.68 -1.56
C GLN A 84 10.12 -14.86 -1.78
N GLU A 85 9.63 -16.08 -1.68
CA GLU A 85 8.18 -16.34 -1.74
C GLU A 85 7.43 -15.65 -0.60
N HIS A 86 7.95 -15.68 0.65
CA HIS A 86 7.35 -14.95 1.76
C HIS A 86 7.30 -13.44 1.52
N VAL A 87 8.38 -12.84 0.99
CA VAL A 87 8.37 -11.42 0.59
C VAL A 87 7.29 -11.14 -0.46
N SER A 88 7.18 -12.02 -1.45
CA SER A 88 6.17 -11.91 -2.51
C SER A 88 4.75 -12.03 -1.97
N GLN A 89 4.53 -12.96 -1.04
CA GLN A 89 3.24 -13.15 -0.36
C GLN A 89 2.84 -11.93 0.47
N CYS A 90 3.76 -11.30 1.23
CA CYS A 90 3.49 -10.05 1.93
C CYS A 90 3.06 -8.94 0.96
N CYS A 91 3.75 -8.81 -0.18
CA CYS A 91 3.40 -7.83 -1.21
C CYS A 91 2.02 -8.11 -1.82
N TRP A 92 1.75 -9.37 -2.15
CA TRP A 92 0.45 -9.77 -2.73
C TRP A 92 -0.69 -9.57 -1.74
N SER A 93 -0.54 -10.02 -0.49
CA SER A 93 -1.58 -9.87 0.54
C SER A 93 -1.90 -8.39 0.81
N LEU A 94 -0.91 -7.50 0.69
CA LEU A 94 -1.14 -6.06 0.80
C LEU A 94 -1.86 -5.49 -0.42
N ALA A 95 -1.51 -5.94 -1.64
CA ALA A 95 -2.16 -5.49 -2.87
C ALA A 95 -3.63 -5.96 -2.95
N ASP A 96 -3.87 -7.22 -2.59
CA ASP A 96 -5.22 -7.82 -2.57
C ASP A 96 -6.02 -7.48 -1.31
N PHE A 97 -5.43 -6.71 -0.40
CA PHE A 97 -6.06 -6.35 0.86
C PHE A 97 -7.38 -5.64 0.65
N ARG A 98 -8.42 -6.06 1.37
CA ARG A 98 -9.79 -5.57 1.19
C ARG A 98 -9.94 -4.07 1.42
N LEU A 99 -9.25 -3.52 2.42
CA LEU A 99 -9.31 -2.10 2.75
C LEU A 99 -8.38 -1.27 1.84
N PRO A 100 -8.69 0.02 1.62
CA PRO A 100 -7.73 0.95 1.04
C PRO A 100 -6.44 1.01 1.85
N THR A 101 -5.30 1.10 1.15
CA THR A 101 -3.98 1.10 1.76
C THR A 101 -3.19 2.36 1.37
N ILE A 102 -2.54 3.01 2.35
CA ILE A 102 -1.71 4.19 2.17
C ILE A 102 -0.32 3.91 2.74
N GLY A 103 0.72 4.11 1.94
CA GLY A 103 2.09 4.13 2.43
C GLY A 103 2.52 5.53 2.83
N ALA A 104 2.89 5.72 4.09
CA ALA A 104 3.63 6.89 4.53
C ALA A 104 5.13 6.58 4.40
N ILE A 105 5.71 6.95 3.25
CA ILE A 105 7.08 6.56 2.87
C ILE A 105 8.09 7.51 3.50
N ASN A 106 8.49 7.17 4.72
CA ASN A 106 9.32 8.03 5.59
C ASN A 106 10.83 7.99 5.30
N GLY A 107 11.26 7.16 4.35
CA GLY A 107 12.67 6.98 3.99
C GLY A 107 12.85 6.05 2.81
N LEU A 108 13.98 5.34 2.78
CA LEU A 108 14.27 4.40 1.69
C LEU A 108 13.27 3.22 1.67
N ALA A 109 12.88 2.83 0.45
CA ALA A 109 12.10 1.65 0.12
C ALA A 109 12.87 0.89 -0.97
N TYR A 110 13.67 -0.11 -0.59
CA TYR A 110 14.61 -0.79 -1.49
C TYR A 110 14.27 -2.28 -1.63
N GLY A 111 14.53 -2.88 -2.77
CA GLY A 111 14.28 -4.30 -3.03
C GLY A 111 12.84 -4.70 -2.68
N GLY A 112 12.66 -5.65 -1.76
CA GLY A 112 11.36 -6.03 -1.22
C GLY A 112 10.56 -4.87 -0.62
N GLY A 113 11.24 -3.83 -0.12
CA GLY A 113 10.60 -2.61 0.36
C GLY A 113 10.00 -1.76 -0.76
N ALA A 114 10.66 -1.69 -1.92
CA ALA A 114 10.09 -1.04 -3.10
C ALA A 114 8.90 -1.84 -3.65
N MET A 115 8.99 -3.18 -3.60
CA MET A 115 7.87 -4.07 -3.95
C MET A 115 6.67 -3.82 -3.03
N LEU A 116 6.90 -3.81 -1.71
CA LEU A 116 5.85 -3.57 -0.71
C LEU A 116 5.23 -2.17 -0.90
N ALA A 117 6.05 -1.15 -1.14
CA ALA A 117 5.54 0.19 -1.45
C ALA A 117 4.70 0.24 -2.73
N ALA A 118 5.09 -0.50 -3.79
CA ALA A 118 4.34 -0.61 -5.05
C ALA A 118 3.10 -1.51 -4.94
N SER A 119 2.91 -2.21 -3.83
CA SER A 119 1.72 -3.01 -3.53
C SER A 119 0.63 -2.25 -2.78
N LEU A 120 0.95 -1.06 -2.28
CA LEU A 120 -0.04 -0.16 -1.66
C LEU A 120 -0.89 0.54 -2.72
N ASP A 121 -2.13 0.90 -2.39
CA ASP A 121 -2.99 1.67 -3.31
C ASP A 121 -2.42 3.08 -3.54
N MET A 122 -2.01 3.74 -2.48
CA MET A 122 -1.50 5.12 -2.50
C MET A 122 -0.21 5.26 -1.70
N ARG A 123 0.62 6.23 -2.06
CA ARG A 123 1.90 6.54 -1.41
C ARG A 123 2.04 8.03 -1.22
N ILE A 124 2.25 8.46 0.03
CA ILE A 124 2.65 9.82 0.38
C ILE A 124 4.11 9.74 0.79
N GLY A 125 4.93 10.61 0.25
CA GLY A 125 6.36 10.66 0.54
C GLY A 125 6.81 12.02 1.04
N CYS A 126 8.06 12.08 1.45
CA CYS A 126 8.75 13.29 1.85
C CYS A 126 10.15 13.32 1.20
N ALA A 127 10.94 14.37 1.43
CA ALA A 127 12.27 14.51 0.86
C ALA A 127 13.26 13.36 1.19
N ARG A 128 12.92 12.50 2.16
CA ARG A 128 13.70 11.29 2.49
C ARG A 128 13.31 10.05 1.69
N SER A 129 12.19 10.09 1.00
CA SER A 129 11.65 8.93 0.26
C SER A 129 12.54 8.60 -0.93
N ARG A 130 12.99 7.35 -1.00
CA ARG A 130 13.80 6.83 -2.09
C ARG A 130 13.34 5.44 -2.46
N PHE A 131 13.30 5.17 -3.74
CA PHE A 131 12.89 3.85 -4.24
C PHE A 131 14.00 3.22 -5.06
N ARG A 132 14.13 1.89 -4.94
CA ARG A 132 15.07 1.13 -5.75
C ARG A 132 14.57 -0.29 -5.97
N PHE A 133 14.31 -0.66 -7.21
CA PHE A 133 13.85 -1.98 -7.61
C PHE A 133 15.06 -2.85 -7.98
N LEU A 134 15.52 -3.66 -7.06
CA LEU A 134 16.82 -4.35 -7.10
C LEU A 134 16.80 -5.69 -7.82
N GLY A 135 15.65 -6.16 -8.35
CA GLY A 135 15.51 -7.49 -8.92
C GLY A 135 16.59 -7.84 -9.93
N ALA A 136 16.76 -7.03 -11.00
CA ALA A 136 17.74 -7.31 -12.04
C ALA A 136 19.19 -7.36 -11.53
N GLN A 137 19.52 -6.55 -10.53
CA GLN A 137 20.87 -6.52 -9.93
C GLN A 137 21.20 -7.82 -9.20
N TYR A 138 20.20 -8.49 -8.64
CA TYR A 138 20.36 -9.72 -7.86
C TYR A 138 19.82 -10.97 -8.59
N GLY A 139 19.59 -10.88 -9.91
CA GLY A 139 19.11 -12.02 -10.70
C GLY A 139 17.69 -12.46 -10.40
N GLN A 140 16.84 -11.53 -9.95
CA GLN A 140 15.46 -11.78 -9.54
C GLN A 140 14.47 -11.05 -10.45
N ILE A 141 13.27 -11.60 -10.61
CA ILE A 141 12.13 -10.95 -11.27
C ILE A 141 11.04 -10.72 -10.24
N ASN A 142 10.62 -9.45 -10.09
CA ASN A 142 9.60 -9.09 -9.12
C ASN A 142 8.86 -7.80 -9.53
N SER A 143 7.69 -7.55 -8.93
CA SER A 143 6.84 -6.34 -9.12
C SER A 143 6.44 -6.03 -10.57
N THR A 144 6.59 -6.96 -11.50
CA THR A 144 6.23 -6.76 -12.92
C THR A 144 4.73 -6.58 -13.13
N TRP A 145 3.92 -7.00 -12.17
CA TRP A 145 2.47 -6.88 -12.16
C TRP A 145 1.97 -5.55 -11.56
N SER A 146 2.72 -4.91 -10.65
CA SER A 146 2.29 -3.70 -9.92
C SER A 146 2.89 -2.41 -10.47
N LEU A 147 4.21 -2.29 -10.57
CA LEU A 147 4.87 -1.04 -10.94
C LEU A 147 4.43 -0.47 -12.30
N PRO A 148 4.23 -1.27 -13.38
CA PRO A 148 3.76 -0.75 -14.66
C PRO A 148 2.41 -0.07 -14.61
N THR A 149 1.51 -0.50 -13.71
CA THR A 149 0.19 0.12 -13.54
C THR A 149 0.27 1.48 -12.84
N ILE A 150 1.37 1.75 -12.12
CA ILE A 150 1.59 2.99 -11.38
C ILE A 150 2.30 4.03 -12.25
N VAL A 151 3.44 3.67 -12.86
CA VAL A 151 4.32 4.63 -13.56
C VAL A 151 4.31 4.47 -15.08
N GLY A 152 3.58 3.50 -15.60
CA GLY A 152 3.55 3.12 -17.01
C GLY A 152 4.74 2.24 -17.42
N TRP A 153 4.54 1.47 -18.50
CA TRP A 153 5.50 0.45 -18.98
C TRP A 153 6.92 0.97 -19.25
N PRO A 154 7.13 2.13 -19.93
CA PRO A 154 8.50 2.57 -20.23
C PRO A 154 9.30 2.89 -18.97
N ARG A 155 8.69 3.61 -18.01
CA ARG A 155 9.35 3.96 -16.75
C ARG A 155 9.59 2.73 -15.87
N ALA A 156 8.61 1.83 -15.78
CA ALA A 156 8.79 0.58 -15.04
C ALA A 156 9.97 -0.24 -15.58
N LYS A 157 10.09 -0.39 -16.92
CA LYS A 157 11.22 -1.07 -17.58
C LYS A 157 12.55 -0.41 -17.25
N GLU A 158 12.62 0.92 -17.32
CA GLU A 158 13.82 1.67 -16.95
C GLU A 158 14.25 1.36 -15.52
N LEU A 159 13.32 1.42 -14.56
CA LEU A 159 13.60 1.17 -13.14
C LEU A 159 14.00 -0.29 -12.88
N PHE A 160 13.32 -1.24 -13.48
CA PHE A 160 13.67 -2.66 -13.32
C PHE A 160 15.00 -3.02 -13.94
N PHE A 161 15.32 -2.50 -15.14
CA PHE A 161 16.54 -2.88 -15.85
C PHE A 161 17.79 -2.20 -15.30
N SER A 162 17.66 -0.92 -14.90
CA SER A 162 18.80 -0.15 -14.37
C SER A 162 19.05 -0.37 -12.88
N ALA A 163 18.03 -0.78 -12.12
CA ALA A 163 18.04 -0.83 -10.65
C ALA A 163 18.59 0.47 -10.02
N ARG A 164 18.39 1.63 -10.68
CA ARG A 164 18.82 2.92 -10.17
C ARG A 164 17.96 3.40 -9.02
N VAL A 165 18.49 4.33 -8.25
CA VAL A 165 17.73 5.04 -7.22
C VAL A 165 16.77 6.04 -7.87
N VAL A 166 15.56 6.15 -7.35
CA VAL A 166 14.56 7.16 -7.66
C VAL A 166 14.40 8.04 -6.41
N GLU A 167 14.76 9.31 -6.51
CA GLU A 167 14.60 10.30 -5.45
C GLU A 167 13.14 10.80 -5.37
N ALA A 168 12.77 11.40 -4.25
CA ALA A 168 11.40 11.77 -3.92
C ALA A 168 10.70 12.65 -4.98
N GLU A 169 11.40 13.68 -5.49
CA GLU A 169 10.85 14.58 -6.50
C GLU A 169 10.61 13.88 -7.83
N GLU A 170 11.51 12.97 -8.21
CA GLU A 170 11.33 12.16 -9.42
C GLU A 170 10.18 11.17 -9.24
N ALA A 171 10.11 10.51 -8.09
CA ALA A 171 9.01 9.60 -7.74
C ALA A 171 7.65 10.31 -7.80
N SER A 172 7.56 11.55 -7.33
CA SER A 172 6.37 12.38 -7.44
C SER A 172 6.03 12.72 -8.89
N ARG A 173 7.02 13.20 -9.68
CA ARG A 173 6.78 13.55 -11.10
C ARG A 173 6.35 12.37 -11.96
N MET A 174 6.79 11.15 -11.65
CA MET A 174 6.41 9.97 -12.43
C MET A 174 5.12 9.29 -11.93
N GLY A 175 4.52 9.78 -10.84
CA GLY A 175 3.31 9.21 -10.25
C GLY A 175 3.56 8.01 -9.33
N LEU A 176 4.81 7.73 -8.96
CA LEU A 176 5.11 6.71 -7.95
C LEU A 176 4.70 7.17 -6.55
N LEU A 177 4.76 8.47 -6.26
CA LEU A 177 4.13 9.11 -5.11
C LEU A 177 2.87 9.87 -5.55
N ASN A 178 1.78 9.72 -4.82
CA ASN A 178 0.56 10.52 -4.99
C ASN A 178 0.75 11.95 -4.47
N HIS A 179 1.49 12.09 -3.36
CA HIS A 179 1.82 13.39 -2.76
C HIS A 179 3.26 13.38 -2.26
N LEU A 180 3.91 14.54 -2.38
CA LEU A 180 5.21 14.83 -1.78
C LEU A 180 5.01 16.00 -0.82
N VAL A 181 5.27 15.80 0.47
CA VAL A 181 5.02 16.76 1.54
C VAL A 181 6.30 17.03 2.35
N PRO A 182 6.37 18.10 3.15
CA PRO A 182 7.42 18.30 4.14
C PRO A 182 7.57 17.07 5.05
N VAL A 183 8.80 16.83 5.51
CA VAL A 183 9.13 15.64 6.31
C VAL A 183 8.27 15.55 7.58
N GLU A 184 8.08 16.67 8.24
CA GLU A 184 7.29 16.82 9.47
C GLU A 184 5.79 16.63 9.27
N GLU A 185 5.29 16.81 8.05
CA GLU A 185 3.88 16.69 7.70
C GLU A 185 3.49 15.30 7.19
N LEU A 186 4.46 14.39 6.96
CA LEU A 186 4.22 13.11 6.30
C LEU A 186 3.12 12.28 6.98
N MET A 187 3.20 12.11 8.28
CA MET A 187 2.23 11.30 9.02
C MET A 187 0.87 11.98 9.08
N ASP A 188 0.84 13.28 9.33
CA ASP A 188 -0.41 14.04 9.39
C ASP A 188 -1.13 14.03 8.04
N ALA A 189 -0.43 14.26 6.94
CA ALA A 189 -0.98 14.19 5.60
C ALA A 189 -1.54 12.79 5.27
N SER A 190 -0.83 11.74 5.69
CA SER A 190 -1.26 10.34 5.49
C SER A 190 -2.52 10.03 6.30
N LEU A 191 -2.58 10.45 7.56
CA LEU A 191 -3.74 10.24 8.42
C LEU A 191 -4.95 11.09 7.99
N VAL A 192 -4.72 12.32 7.52
CA VAL A 192 -5.80 13.18 6.98
C VAL A 192 -6.44 12.51 5.76
N LEU A 193 -5.65 12.00 4.81
CA LEU A 193 -6.19 11.29 3.65
C LEU A 193 -6.92 10.00 4.09
N ALA A 194 -6.35 9.24 5.02
CA ALA A 194 -6.97 8.04 5.54
C ALA A 194 -8.35 8.32 6.18
N ARG A 195 -8.45 9.36 7.01
CA ARG A 195 -9.72 9.77 7.62
C ARG A 195 -10.73 10.29 6.62
N GLN A 196 -10.29 10.98 5.54
CA GLN A 196 -11.18 11.37 4.45
C GLN A 196 -11.80 10.15 3.75
N ILE A 197 -11.00 9.11 3.51
CA ILE A 197 -11.48 7.85 2.92
C ILE A 197 -12.41 7.12 3.89
N ALA A 198 -12.04 7.03 5.17
CA ALA A 198 -12.79 6.32 6.21
C ALA A 198 -14.22 6.87 6.43
N LYS A 199 -14.47 8.14 6.13
CA LYS A 199 -15.80 8.78 6.19
C LYS A 199 -16.78 8.28 5.12
N ASN A 200 -16.26 7.70 4.03
CA ASN A 200 -17.12 7.19 2.95
C ASN A 200 -17.68 5.79 3.30
N PRO A 201 -18.82 5.39 2.71
CA PRO A 201 -19.41 4.07 2.94
C PRO A 201 -18.42 2.95 2.60
N PRO A 202 -18.04 2.08 3.56
CA PRO A 202 -16.96 1.10 3.37
C PRO A 202 -17.20 0.13 2.22
N ALA A 203 -18.44 -0.34 2.07
CA ALA A 203 -18.80 -1.26 0.99
C ALA A 203 -18.54 -0.66 -0.41
N ILE A 204 -18.77 0.65 -0.56
CA ILE A 204 -18.56 1.35 -1.83
C ILE A 204 -17.06 1.54 -2.08
N VAL A 205 -16.31 1.99 -1.07
CA VAL A 205 -14.85 2.18 -1.20
C VAL A 205 -14.14 0.86 -1.53
N GLN A 206 -14.45 -0.20 -0.79
CA GLN A 206 -13.87 -1.53 -1.02
C GLN A 206 -14.31 -2.12 -2.37
N GLY A 207 -15.57 -1.97 -2.72
CA GLY A 207 -16.09 -2.42 -4.00
C GLY A 207 -15.45 -1.68 -5.18
N THR A 208 -15.18 -0.39 -5.04
CA THR A 208 -14.44 0.39 -6.05
C THR A 208 -13.03 -0.16 -6.24
N LYS A 209 -12.27 -0.41 -5.14
CA LYS A 209 -10.96 -1.03 -5.21
C LYS A 209 -11.00 -2.38 -5.91
N GLN A 210 -11.90 -3.26 -5.50
CA GLN A 210 -12.05 -4.59 -6.11
C GLN A 210 -12.37 -4.53 -7.62
N LEU A 211 -13.27 -3.63 -8.02
CA LEU A 211 -13.59 -3.43 -9.44
C LEU A 211 -12.39 -2.93 -10.23
N MET A 212 -11.66 -1.92 -9.71
CA MET A 212 -10.46 -1.40 -10.36
C MET A 212 -9.40 -2.48 -10.56
N HIS A 213 -9.13 -3.32 -9.56
CA HIS A 213 -8.19 -4.44 -9.68
C HIS A 213 -8.66 -5.45 -10.72
N ARG A 214 -9.93 -5.83 -10.70
CA ARG A 214 -10.51 -6.78 -11.66
C ARG A 214 -10.48 -6.25 -13.09
N HIS A 215 -10.51 -4.94 -13.28
CA HIS A 215 -10.56 -4.32 -14.60
C HIS A 215 -9.17 -4.21 -15.26
N ILE A 216 -8.08 -4.53 -14.55
CA ILE A 216 -6.73 -4.48 -15.12
C ILE A 216 -6.61 -5.51 -16.25
N GLY A 217 -6.34 -5.02 -17.48
CA GLY A 217 -6.19 -5.87 -18.65
C GLY A 217 -7.49 -6.32 -19.34
N GLU A 218 -8.65 -5.99 -18.76
CA GLU A 218 -9.94 -6.37 -19.33
C GLU A 218 -10.38 -5.39 -20.45
N PRO A 219 -11.14 -5.87 -21.44
CA PRO A 219 -11.69 -5.00 -22.49
C PRO A 219 -12.59 -3.91 -21.91
N TYR A 220 -12.45 -2.68 -22.39
CA TYR A 220 -13.14 -1.50 -21.86
C TYR A 220 -14.68 -1.65 -21.78
N ALA A 221 -15.31 -2.28 -22.79
CA ALA A 221 -16.75 -2.54 -22.79
C ALA A 221 -17.17 -3.56 -21.72
N ASP A 222 -16.29 -4.50 -21.36
CA ASP A 222 -16.53 -5.48 -20.33
C ASP A 222 -16.41 -4.86 -18.95
N THR A 223 -15.43 -3.98 -18.73
CA THR A 223 -15.29 -3.24 -17.47
C THR A 223 -16.53 -2.41 -17.17
N PHE A 224 -17.07 -1.68 -18.13
CA PHE A 224 -18.31 -0.92 -17.99
C PHE A 224 -19.50 -1.82 -17.63
N ARG A 225 -19.62 -2.97 -18.32
CA ARG A 225 -20.74 -3.91 -18.09
C ARG A 225 -20.68 -4.50 -16.68
N VAL A 226 -19.49 -4.95 -16.26
CA VAL A 226 -19.26 -5.52 -14.92
C VAL A 226 -19.54 -4.49 -13.82
N GLU A 227 -19.09 -3.24 -14.01
CA GLU A 227 -19.39 -2.16 -13.07
C GLU A 227 -20.90 -1.94 -12.93
N ARG A 228 -21.61 -1.79 -14.05
CA ARG A 228 -23.07 -1.57 -14.06
C ARG A 228 -23.85 -2.71 -13.40
N GLU A 229 -23.45 -3.95 -13.66
CA GLU A 229 -24.05 -5.12 -13.03
C GLU A 229 -23.79 -5.13 -11.52
N THR A 230 -22.56 -4.88 -11.10
CA THR A 230 -22.17 -4.85 -9.69
C THR A 230 -22.92 -3.77 -8.92
N VAL A 231 -23.05 -2.56 -9.46
CA VAL A 231 -23.83 -1.46 -8.86
C VAL A 231 -25.29 -1.83 -8.73
N ARG A 232 -25.87 -2.49 -9.74
CA ARG A 232 -27.28 -2.87 -9.71
C ARG A 232 -27.60 -4.01 -8.75
N THR A 233 -26.68 -4.97 -8.57
CA THR A 233 -26.95 -6.22 -7.86
C THR A 233 -26.35 -6.28 -6.47
N ARG A 234 -25.15 -5.75 -6.26
CA ARG A 234 -24.35 -5.94 -5.04
C ARG A 234 -24.05 -4.64 -4.28
N LEU A 235 -23.72 -3.57 -4.99
CA LEU A 235 -23.27 -2.31 -4.41
C LEU A 235 -24.25 -1.19 -4.77
N ARG A 236 -25.50 -1.36 -4.35
CA ARG A 236 -26.53 -0.37 -4.63
C ARG A 236 -26.18 0.97 -4.00
N PRO A 237 -26.42 2.08 -4.71
CA PRO A 237 -26.23 3.41 -4.14
C PRO A 237 -27.09 3.61 -2.90
N THR A 238 -26.57 4.37 -1.94
CA THR A 238 -27.37 4.87 -0.82
C THR A 238 -28.54 5.72 -1.38
N PRO A 239 -29.75 5.63 -0.81
CA PRO A 239 -30.89 6.44 -1.24
C PRO A 239 -30.55 7.94 -1.31
N PRO A 240 -31.05 8.70 -2.31
CA PRO A 240 -30.71 10.13 -2.47
C PRO A 240 -31.02 10.98 -1.24
N GLU A 241 -32.11 10.69 -0.53
CA GLU A 241 -32.52 11.40 0.68
C GLU A 241 -31.49 11.28 1.80
N GLU A 242 -30.83 10.13 1.90
CA GLU A 242 -29.79 9.85 2.88
C GLU A 242 -28.43 10.40 2.38
N SER A 243 -28.08 10.13 1.13
CA SER A 243 -26.80 10.56 0.52
C SER A 243 -26.65 12.07 0.43
N PHE A 244 -27.75 12.79 0.25
CA PHE A 244 -27.77 14.24 0.07
C PHE A 244 -28.37 15.00 1.26
N ALA A 245 -28.57 14.35 2.41
CA ALA A 245 -29.20 14.94 3.59
C ALA A 245 -28.52 16.26 4.00
N GLU A 246 -27.19 16.29 4.06
CA GLU A 246 -26.43 17.49 4.39
C GLU A 246 -26.59 18.63 3.36
N PHE A 247 -26.58 18.27 2.07
CA PHE A 247 -26.78 19.25 0.99
C PHE A 247 -28.22 19.82 0.98
N LEU A 248 -29.20 18.96 1.21
CA LEU A 248 -30.61 19.37 1.27
C LEU A 248 -30.88 20.22 2.51
N GLY A 249 -30.27 19.90 3.65
CA GLY A 249 -30.38 20.69 4.89
C GLY A 249 -29.81 22.11 4.75
N ARG A 250 -28.75 22.30 3.97
CA ARG A 250 -28.17 23.64 3.69
C ARG A 250 -29.07 24.52 2.80
N LYS A 251 -29.93 23.94 1.96
CA LYS A 251 -30.88 24.69 1.12
C LYS A 251 -32.20 25.09 1.82
N GLY A 252 -32.52 24.44 2.93
CA GLY A 252 -33.72 24.74 3.74
C GLY A 252 -33.58 25.92 4.71
N GLY A 253 -32.42 26.53 4.80
CA GLY A 253 -32.11 27.69 5.66
C GLY A 253 -32.06 29.00 4.88
N LYS A 254 -33.16 29.36 4.18
CA LYS A 254 -33.43 30.73 3.69
C LYS A 254 -34.72 31.20 4.27
#